data_d5531d7d12274fa2e6df4ce5b67f9cc4
#
_entry.id   d5531d7d12274fa2e6df4ce5b67f9cc4
#
_cell.length_a   1.000
_cell.length_b   1.000
_cell.length_c   1.000
_cell.angle_alpha   90.00
_cell.angle_beta   90.00
_cell.angle_gamma   90.00
#
_symmetry.space_group_name_H-M   'P 1'
#
loop_
_entity.id
_entity.type
_entity.pdbx_description
1 polymer ?
#
loop_
_entity_poly.entity_id
_entity_poly.type
_entity_poly.pdbx_seq_one_letter_code
_entity_poly.pdbx_strand_id
1 'polypeptide(L)'
;WYQNMLFGLTRDEVHDCYALSVIDFERKETSQTVLTGVPLPSGTTYAQLAQGADGSFYLATVYALYRIDYNAQTIEKVFSWQAQNVSEPHAVAVISDREIAVCAKKTKLLTVGNDVQTSRVILKLATLTTDDSNDVLLRQCVQTYNDSHEQVQVVLEDYAMRGETREQAMLTLIT
;
A
#
# COMPACT_ATOMS: atom_id res chain seq x y z
N TRP A 1 16.39 5.89 10.72
CA TRP A 1 17.69 6.56 10.81
C TRP A 1 18.63 5.99 9.76
N TYR A 2 19.05 6.80 8.80
CA TYR A 2 19.94 6.36 7.72
C TYR A 2 20.85 7.52 7.30
N GLN A 3 22.17 7.28 7.20
CA GLN A 3 23.15 8.28 6.74
C GLN A 3 23.01 9.66 7.41
N ASN A 4 22.89 9.70 8.74
CA ASN A 4 22.66 10.92 9.54
C ASN A 4 21.37 11.69 9.20
N MET A 5 20.40 11.02 8.57
CA MET A 5 19.08 11.55 8.32
C MET A 5 18.01 10.81 9.12
N LEU A 6 17.03 11.55 9.60
CA LEU A 6 15.82 11.01 10.19
C LEU A 6 14.67 11.15 9.18
N PHE A 7 14.02 10.05 8.90
CA PHE A 7 12.85 10.00 8.02
C PHE A 7 11.59 9.84 8.84
N GLY A 8 10.60 10.64 8.53
CA GLY A 8 9.29 10.59 9.16
C GLY A 8 8.19 10.60 8.12
N LEU A 9 7.08 9.96 8.43
CA LEU A 9 5.87 10.01 7.62
C LEU A 9 4.89 10.97 8.26
N THR A 10 4.40 11.91 7.48
CA THR A 10 3.38 12.87 7.92
C THR A 10 2.17 12.79 6.99
N ARG A 11 1.04 13.26 7.48
CA ARG A 11 -0.17 13.39 6.67
C ARG A 11 -0.17 14.78 6.05
N ASP A 12 -0.37 14.87 4.75
CA ASP A 12 -0.63 16.11 4.04
C ASP A 12 -2.13 16.21 3.77
N GLU A 13 -2.80 17.01 4.60
CA GLU A 13 -4.26 17.20 4.50
C GLU A 13 -4.67 18.07 3.31
N VAL A 14 -3.74 18.85 2.76
CA VAL A 14 -4.02 19.72 1.61
C VAL A 14 -4.13 18.90 0.34
N HIS A 15 -3.27 17.90 0.20
CA HIS A 15 -3.21 17.01 -0.99
C HIS A 15 -3.86 15.65 -0.74
N ASP A 16 -4.43 15.43 0.45
CA ASP A 16 -5.04 14.16 0.87
C ASP A 16 -4.13 12.95 0.62
N CYS A 17 -2.86 13.07 0.99
CA CYS A 17 -1.85 12.05 0.80
C CYS A 17 -0.82 12.03 1.92
N TYR A 18 0.14 11.09 1.84
CA TYR A 18 1.29 11.08 2.74
C TYR A 18 2.39 12.02 2.24
N ALA A 19 3.16 12.54 3.18
CA ALA A 19 4.40 13.24 2.89
C ALA A 19 5.55 12.62 3.66
N LEU A 20 6.69 12.47 2.99
CA LEU A 20 7.94 12.03 3.57
C LEU A 20 8.71 13.27 4.06
N SER A 21 8.89 13.37 5.36
CA SER A 21 9.70 14.42 5.99
C SER A 21 11.10 13.87 6.26
N VAL A 22 12.11 14.64 5.95
CA VAL A 22 13.52 14.28 6.16
C VAL A 22 14.20 15.37 6.94
N ILE A 23 14.91 14.98 8.00
CA ILE A 23 15.78 15.87 8.78
C ILE A 23 17.23 15.42 8.52
N ASP A 24 17.99 16.25 7.85
CA ASP A 24 19.42 16.06 7.62
C ASP A 24 20.20 16.75 8.75
N PHE A 25 20.84 15.94 9.60
CA PHE A 25 21.59 16.46 10.76
C PHE A 25 22.94 17.05 10.39
N GLU A 26 23.52 16.66 9.26
CA GLU A 26 24.78 17.24 8.80
C GLU A 26 24.57 18.63 8.22
N ARG A 27 23.56 18.76 7.37
CA ARG A 27 23.19 20.05 6.74
C ARG A 27 22.36 20.95 7.63
N LYS A 28 21.78 20.38 8.71
CA LYS A 28 20.80 21.05 9.58
C LYS A 28 19.58 21.57 8.82
N GLU A 29 19.15 20.80 7.84
CA GLU A 29 18.03 21.13 6.96
C GLU A 29 16.87 20.15 7.18
N THR A 30 15.67 20.64 6.91
CA THR A 30 14.47 19.81 6.84
C THR A 30 13.87 19.93 5.46
N SER A 31 13.45 18.82 4.90
CA SER A 31 12.73 18.78 3.63
C SER A 31 11.48 17.93 3.75
N GLN A 32 10.51 18.20 2.91
CA GLN A 32 9.28 17.43 2.82
C GLN A 32 8.97 17.14 1.36
N THR A 33 8.67 15.87 1.07
CA THR A 33 8.26 15.42 -0.26
C THR A 33 6.85 14.85 -0.17
N VAL A 34 5.94 15.41 -0.95
CA VAL A 34 4.56 14.94 -1.04
C VAL A 34 4.53 13.66 -1.87
N LEU A 35 3.98 12.59 -1.31
CA LEU A 35 3.88 11.28 -1.95
C LEU A 35 2.55 11.18 -2.69
N THR A 36 2.46 11.87 -3.81
CA THR A 36 1.25 11.86 -4.66
C THR A 36 0.98 10.45 -5.20
N GLY A 37 -0.30 10.05 -5.23
CA GLY A 37 -0.71 8.72 -5.71
C GLY A 37 -0.75 7.64 -4.64
N VAL A 38 -0.43 7.97 -3.37
CA VAL A 38 -0.70 7.09 -2.22
C VAL A 38 -1.90 7.64 -1.48
N PRO A 39 -3.07 7.02 -1.62
CA PRO A 39 -4.28 7.52 -0.98
C PRO A 39 -4.16 7.43 0.54
N LEU A 40 -4.63 8.47 1.21
CA LEU A 40 -4.88 8.43 2.65
C LEU A 40 -6.18 7.69 2.89
N PRO A 41 -6.16 6.62 3.67
CA PRO A 41 -7.40 6.02 4.13
C PRO A 41 -8.08 6.97 5.11
N SER A 42 -9.41 7.05 5.06
CA SER A 42 -10.20 7.76 6.07
C SER A 42 -10.04 7.07 7.43
N GLY A 43 -9.84 7.86 8.48
CA GLY A 43 -9.69 7.36 9.85
C GLY A 43 -8.26 7.11 10.31
N THR A 44 -8.10 6.55 11.50
CA THR A 44 -6.81 6.13 12.08
C THR A 44 -6.34 4.87 11.39
N THR A 45 -5.38 5.02 10.51
CA THR A 45 -4.97 3.91 9.68
C THR A 45 -3.51 3.62 9.85
N TYR A 46 -3.23 2.35 9.76
CA TYR A 46 -1.88 1.83 9.74
C TYR A 46 -1.12 2.39 8.55
N ALA A 47 -0.01 3.02 8.85
CA ALA A 47 1.03 3.33 7.89
C ALA A 47 2.37 3.16 8.57
N GLN A 48 3.28 2.47 7.92
CA GLN A 48 4.63 2.22 8.42
C GLN A 48 5.64 2.54 7.34
N LEU A 49 6.66 3.31 7.72
CA LEU A 49 7.86 3.48 6.92
C LEU A 49 8.85 2.38 7.29
N ALA A 50 9.30 1.60 6.33
CA ALA A 50 10.31 0.57 6.48
C ALA A 50 11.51 0.88 5.57
N GLN A 51 12.69 0.46 5.98
CA GLN A 51 13.92 0.60 5.20
C GLN A 51 14.35 -0.75 4.67
N GLY A 52 14.70 -0.82 3.40
CA GLY A 52 15.31 -1.97 2.77
C GLY A 52 16.81 -2.07 3.06
N ALA A 53 17.36 -3.25 2.89
CA ALA A 53 18.77 -3.51 3.04
C ALA A 53 19.66 -2.72 2.03
N ASP A 54 19.09 -2.38 0.88
CA ASP A 54 19.70 -1.55 -0.17
C ASP A 54 19.62 -0.04 0.11
N GLY A 55 19.04 0.34 1.24
CA GLY A 55 18.80 1.73 1.60
C GLY A 55 17.55 2.36 0.99
N SER A 56 16.78 1.64 0.18
CA SER A 56 15.50 2.10 -0.32
C SER A 56 14.47 2.18 0.81
N PHE A 57 13.47 3.04 0.65
CA PHE A 57 12.37 3.18 1.59
C PHE A 57 11.11 2.54 1.06
N TYR A 58 10.33 1.99 1.97
CA TYR A 58 9.04 1.38 1.68
C TYR A 58 7.98 1.98 2.58
N LEU A 59 6.84 2.32 2.01
CA LEU A 59 5.65 2.73 2.73
C LEU A 59 4.64 1.58 2.69
N ALA A 60 4.38 1.00 3.84
CA ALA A 60 3.29 0.04 4.01
C ALA A 60 2.04 0.78 4.51
N THR A 61 0.97 0.73 3.75
CA THR A 61 -0.35 1.24 4.12
C THR A 61 -1.28 0.06 4.40
N VAL A 62 -2.52 0.31 4.75
CA VAL A 62 -3.55 -0.76 4.88
C VAL A 62 -3.89 -1.44 3.55
N TYR A 63 -3.59 -0.82 2.41
CA TYR A 63 -3.97 -1.30 1.07
C TYR A 63 -2.84 -1.97 0.32
N ALA A 64 -1.61 -1.44 0.45
CA ALA A 64 -0.50 -1.82 -0.41
C ALA A 64 0.86 -1.52 0.23
N LEU A 65 1.88 -2.11 -0.36
CA LEU A 65 3.27 -1.74 -0.15
C LEU A 65 3.74 -0.90 -1.34
N TYR A 66 4.39 0.21 -1.03
CA TYR A 66 4.98 1.13 -2.00
C TYR A 66 6.48 1.22 -1.76
N ARG A 67 7.25 1.36 -2.84
CA ARG A 67 8.67 1.70 -2.80
C ARG A 67 8.83 3.18 -3.06
N ILE A 68 9.64 3.86 -2.25
CA ILE A 68 9.94 5.28 -2.39
C ILE A 68 11.39 5.40 -2.84
N ASP A 69 11.61 6.02 -3.99
CA ASP A 69 12.92 6.52 -4.38
C ASP A 69 13.01 7.99 -3.95
N TYR A 70 13.74 8.22 -2.85
CA TYR A 70 13.90 9.56 -2.29
C TYR A 70 14.66 10.50 -3.23
N ASN A 71 15.66 9.99 -3.97
CA ASN A 71 16.48 10.80 -4.86
C ASN A 71 15.73 11.20 -6.13
N ALA A 72 14.98 10.26 -6.70
CA ALA A 72 14.13 10.52 -7.87
C ALA A 72 12.80 11.17 -7.51
N GLN A 73 12.46 11.25 -6.22
CA GLN A 73 11.16 11.72 -5.70
C GLN A 73 9.98 10.97 -6.33
N THR A 74 10.15 9.68 -6.53
CA THR A 74 9.11 8.81 -7.11
C THR A 74 8.62 7.80 -6.09
N ILE A 75 7.37 7.41 -6.26
CA ILE A 75 6.74 6.33 -5.48
C ILE A 75 6.12 5.33 -6.44
N GLU A 76 6.39 4.06 -6.20
CA GLU A 76 5.90 2.97 -7.01
C GLU A 76 5.18 1.94 -6.13
N LYS A 77 4.00 1.50 -6.56
CA LYS A 77 3.29 0.42 -5.89
C LYS A 77 3.96 -0.92 -6.19
N VAL A 78 4.49 -1.57 -5.17
CA VAL A 78 5.12 -2.89 -5.30
C VAL A 78 4.04 -3.97 -5.48
N PHE A 79 3.07 -4.01 -4.56
CA PHE A 79 1.90 -4.89 -4.66
C PHE A 79 0.79 -4.43 -3.70
N SER A 80 -0.44 -4.91 -3.93
CA SER A 80 -1.50 -4.80 -2.93
C SER A 80 -1.46 -6.00 -1.98
N TRP A 81 -1.77 -5.78 -0.71
CA TRP A 81 -1.83 -6.86 0.28
C TRP A 81 -2.83 -7.94 -0.10
N GLN A 82 -3.93 -7.53 -0.70
CA GLN A 82 -4.97 -8.43 -1.15
C GLN A 82 -4.46 -9.38 -2.25
N ALA A 83 -3.66 -8.89 -3.20
CA ALA A 83 -3.03 -9.74 -4.22
C ALA A 83 -2.10 -10.79 -3.61
N GLN A 84 -1.53 -10.51 -2.42
CA GLN A 84 -0.69 -11.43 -1.67
C GLN A 84 -1.47 -12.24 -0.62
N ASN A 85 -2.79 -12.13 -0.62
CA ASN A 85 -3.66 -12.76 0.38
C ASN A 85 -3.24 -12.40 1.82
N VAL A 86 -2.97 -11.13 2.05
CA VAL A 86 -2.64 -10.54 3.36
C VAL A 86 -3.78 -9.64 3.77
N SER A 87 -4.36 -9.89 4.93
CA SER A 87 -5.34 -9.03 5.57
C SER A 87 -4.72 -8.32 6.76
N GLU A 88 -5.09 -7.06 6.95
CA GLU A 88 -4.74 -6.28 8.14
C GLU A 88 -3.24 -6.34 8.49
N PRO A 89 -2.35 -5.80 7.64
CA PRO A 89 -0.94 -5.75 7.96
C PRO A 89 -0.71 -4.88 9.20
N HIS A 90 0.03 -5.39 10.18
CA HIS A 90 0.35 -4.70 11.43
C HIS A 90 1.81 -4.25 11.49
N ALA A 91 2.70 -4.98 10.83
CA ALA A 91 4.10 -4.63 10.74
C ALA A 91 4.73 -5.24 9.49
N VAL A 92 5.67 -4.52 8.91
CA VAL A 92 6.42 -4.93 7.72
C VAL A 92 7.92 -4.76 7.97
N ALA A 93 8.69 -5.76 7.57
CA ALA A 93 10.13 -5.70 7.53
C ALA A 93 10.63 -6.08 6.14
N VAL A 94 11.42 -5.23 5.53
CA VAL A 94 12.06 -5.51 4.24
C VAL A 94 13.39 -6.22 4.51
N ILE A 95 13.46 -7.51 4.17
CA ILE A 95 14.62 -8.35 4.42
C ILE A 95 15.64 -8.19 3.31
N SER A 96 15.17 -8.12 2.07
CA SER A 96 15.98 -7.88 0.88
C SER A 96 15.15 -7.16 -0.18
N ASP A 97 15.74 -6.85 -1.33
CA ASP A 97 15.06 -6.30 -2.49
C ASP A 97 13.92 -7.21 -3.03
N ARG A 98 13.93 -8.48 -2.62
CA ARG A 98 12.97 -9.50 -3.05
C ARG A 98 12.16 -10.15 -1.94
N GLU A 99 12.52 -9.94 -0.69
CA GLU A 99 11.90 -10.62 0.45
C GLU A 99 11.38 -9.64 1.48
N ILE A 100 10.11 -9.78 1.79
CA ILE A 100 9.40 -8.92 2.74
C ILE A 100 8.68 -9.81 3.73
N ALA A 101 8.98 -9.63 5.01
CA ALA A 101 8.20 -10.22 6.09
C ALA A 101 7.05 -9.30 6.45
N VAL A 102 5.84 -9.83 6.54
CA VAL A 102 4.67 -9.09 6.99
C VAL A 102 4.04 -9.81 8.17
N CYS A 103 3.82 -9.07 9.24
CA CYS A 103 3.03 -9.49 10.38
C CYS A 103 1.59 -9.01 10.16
N ALA A 104 0.69 -9.96 10.05
CA ALA A 104 -0.74 -9.77 9.87
C ALA A 104 -1.45 -10.76 10.81
N LYS A 105 -2.70 -11.10 10.57
CA LYS A 105 -3.38 -12.21 11.26
C LYS A 105 -2.55 -13.51 11.25
N LYS A 106 -1.78 -13.70 10.18
CA LYS A 106 -0.72 -14.72 10.08
C LYS A 106 0.55 -14.05 9.56
N THR A 107 1.71 -14.36 10.15
CA THR A 107 2.99 -13.88 9.62
C THR A 107 3.31 -14.59 8.31
N LYS A 108 3.69 -13.82 7.30
CA LYS A 108 4.04 -14.31 5.97
C LYS A 108 5.38 -13.75 5.53
N LEU A 109 6.12 -14.55 4.78
CA LEU A 109 7.25 -14.10 3.98
C LEU A 109 6.77 -13.96 2.52
N LEU A 110 6.90 -12.78 1.96
CA LEU A 110 6.48 -12.46 0.60
C LEU A 110 7.71 -12.23 -0.27
N THR A 111 7.66 -12.68 -1.52
CA THR A 111 8.72 -12.45 -2.50
C THR A 111 8.27 -11.39 -3.51
N VAL A 112 9.02 -10.30 -3.62
CA VAL A 112 8.79 -9.23 -4.59
C VAL A 112 9.23 -9.69 -5.99
N GLY A 113 8.43 -9.39 -7.00
CA GLY A 113 8.77 -9.69 -8.40
C GLY A 113 8.54 -11.14 -8.83
N ASN A 114 8.22 -12.03 -7.92
CA ASN A 114 7.46 -13.19 -8.28
C ASN A 114 5.98 -12.79 -8.18
N ASP A 115 5.41 -12.36 -9.28
CA ASP A 115 4.03 -12.74 -9.50
C ASP A 115 4.04 -14.25 -9.29
N VAL A 116 3.65 -14.67 -8.10
CA VAL A 116 3.29 -16.06 -7.90
C VAL A 116 2.12 -16.23 -8.86
N GLN A 117 2.46 -16.63 -10.08
CA GLN A 117 1.52 -17.28 -10.97
C GLN A 117 1.15 -18.57 -10.24
N THR A 118 0.45 -18.39 -9.12
CA THR A 118 -0.43 -19.44 -8.67
C THR A 118 -1.34 -19.64 -9.87
N SER A 119 -1.52 -20.87 -10.28
CA SER A 119 -2.50 -21.29 -11.28
C SER A 119 -3.95 -20.91 -10.89
N ARG A 120 -4.08 -19.85 -10.09
CA ARG A 120 -5.34 -19.31 -9.58
C ARG A 120 -6.00 -18.43 -10.63
N VAL A 121 -7.27 -18.63 -10.81
CA VAL A 121 -8.11 -17.70 -11.58
C VAL A 121 -8.27 -16.43 -10.76
N ILE A 122 -7.82 -15.30 -11.30
CA ILE A 122 -7.99 -14.00 -10.66
C ILE A 122 -9.31 -13.41 -11.15
N LEU A 123 -10.24 -13.20 -10.21
CA LEU A 123 -11.49 -12.48 -10.45
C LEU A 123 -11.33 -11.06 -9.91
N LYS A 124 -11.47 -10.07 -10.78
CA LYS A 124 -11.44 -8.66 -10.40
C LYS A 124 -12.87 -8.21 -10.09
N LEU A 125 -13.07 -7.73 -8.88
CA LEU A 125 -14.32 -7.14 -8.42
C LEU A 125 -14.15 -5.63 -8.34
N ALA A 126 -14.77 -4.91 -9.28
CA ALA A 126 -14.77 -3.46 -9.29
C ALA A 126 -15.68 -2.92 -8.19
N THR A 127 -15.19 -1.93 -7.44
CA THR A 127 -15.97 -1.26 -6.40
C THR A 127 -15.93 0.26 -6.57
N LEU A 128 -16.95 0.92 -6.08
CA LEU A 128 -17.12 2.37 -6.00
C LEU A 128 -17.43 2.77 -4.55
N THR A 129 -16.77 2.13 -3.61
CA THR A 129 -17.07 2.33 -2.19
C THR A 129 -16.57 3.70 -1.73
N THR A 130 -17.52 4.56 -1.35
CA THR A 130 -17.24 5.86 -0.74
C THR A 130 -17.47 5.85 0.78
N ASP A 131 -17.90 4.70 1.33
CA ASP A 131 -18.25 4.51 2.74
C ASP A 131 -17.31 3.47 3.34
N ASP A 132 -16.50 3.89 4.30
CA ASP A 132 -15.48 3.07 4.96
C ASP A 132 -16.05 1.82 5.63
N SER A 133 -17.27 1.89 6.15
CA SER A 133 -17.87 0.75 6.86
C SER A 133 -18.22 -0.39 5.91
N ASN A 134 -18.72 -0.07 4.73
CA ASN A 134 -19.04 -1.05 3.70
C ASN A 134 -17.78 -1.63 3.06
N ASP A 135 -16.74 -0.82 2.93
CA ASP A 135 -15.44 -1.27 2.41
C ASP A 135 -14.80 -2.32 3.33
N VAL A 136 -14.83 -2.11 4.64
CA VAL A 136 -14.29 -3.06 5.62
C VAL A 136 -14.99 -4.42 5.52
N LEU A 137 -16.33 -4.43 5.46
CA LEU A 137 -17.10 -5.67 5.34
C LEU A 137 -16.81 -6.39 4.03
N LEU A 138 -16.78 -5.66 2.92
CA LEU A 138 -16.49 -6.23 1.60
C LEU A 138 -15.08 -6.86 1.58
N ARG A 139 -14.08 -6.17 2.11
CA ARG A 139 -12.72 -6.70 2.22
C ARG A 139 -12.65 -7.95 3.08
N GLN A 140 -13.37 -7.98 4.21
CA GLN A 140 -13.44 -9.16 5.06
C GLN A 140 -14.11 -10.35 4.34
N CYS A 141 -15.20 -10.11 3.61
CA CYS A 141 -15.86 -11.16 2.82
C CYS A 141 -14.93 -11.72 1.75
N VAL A 142 -14.26 -10.84 0.98
CA VAL A 142 -13.29 -11.24 -0.05
C VAL A 142 -12.13 -12.01 0.56
N GLN A 143 -11.62 -11.57 1.71
CA GLN A 143 -10.54 -12.26 2.40
C GLN A 143 -10.98 -13.66 2.87
N THR A 144 -12.17 -13.76 3.48
CA THR A 144 -12.72 -15.05 3.92
C THR A 144 -12.91 -16.00 2.74
N TYR A 145 -13.38 -15.49 1.60
CA TYR A 145 -13.49 -16.25 0.37
C TYR A 145 -12.13 -16.74 -0.11
N ASN A 146 -11.15 -15.84 -0.22
CA ASN A 146 -9.81 -16.17 -0.69
C ASN A 146 -9.07 -17.16 0.23
N ASP A 147 -9.32 -17.10 1.54
CA ASP A 147 -8.74 -18.03 2.52
C ASP A 147 -9.30 -19.46 2.37
N SER A 148 -10.53 -19.60 1.85
CA SER A 148 -11.23 -20.87 1.70
C SER A 148 -11.14 -21.48 0.29
N HIS A 149 -10.65 -20.72 -0.71
CA HIS A 149 -10.61 -21.14 -2.12
C HIS A 149 -9.19 -21.04 -2.68
N GLU A 150 -8.56 -22.19 -2.91
CA GLU A 150 -7.17 -22.24 -3.39
C GLU A 150 -7.01 -21.94 -4.88
N GLN A 151 -8.05 -22.21 -5.69
CA GLN A 151 -7.98 -22.10 -7.15
C GLN A 151 -8.46 -20.75 -7.70
N VAL A 152 -9.16 -19.97 -6.89
CA VAL A 152 -9.72 -18.67 -7.29
C VAL A 152 -9.31 -17.62 -6.28
N GLN A 153 -8.88 -16.48 -6.78
CA GLN A 153 -8.58 -15.31 -5.96
C GLN A 153 -9.42 -14.14 -6.43
N VAL A 154 -10.18 -13.53 -5.53
CA VAL A 154 -10.90 -12.28 -5.78
C VAL A 154 -10.00 -11.11 -5.39
N VAL A 155 -9.84 -10.16 -6.30
CA VAL A 155 -9.09 -8.90 -6.07
C VAL A 155 -10.07 -7.74 -6.23
N LEU A 156 -10.13 -6.86 -5.23
CA LEU A 156 -10.93 -5.65 -5.30
C LEU A 156 -10.17 -4.58 -6.09
N GLU A 157 -10.80 -4.03 -7.10
CA GLU A 157 -10.34 -2.82 -7.80
C GLU A 157 -11.26 -1.67 -7.39
N ASP A 158 -10.74 -0.77 -6.57
CA ASP A 158 -11.50 0.39 -6.12
C ASP A 158 -11.28 1.57 -7.06
N TYR A 159 -12.31 1.91 -7.79
CA TYR A 159 -12.29 3.00 -8.76
C TYR A 159 -12.50 4.37 -8.09
N ALA A 160 -13.07 4.43 -6.88
CA ALA A 160 -13.22 5.68 -6.14
C ALA A 160 -11.87 6.26 -5.68
N MET A 161 -10.85 5.40 -5.55
CA MET A 161 -9.51 5.80 -5.10
C MET A 161 -8.62 6.40 -6.21
N ARG A 162 -9.10 6.51 -7.43
CA ARG A 162 -8.31 7.05 -8.55
C ARG A 162 -8.31 8.58 -8.65
N GLY A 163 -8.83 9.27 -7.64
CA GLY A 163 -8.94 10.74 -7.61
C GLY A 163 -10.00 11.30 -8.55
N GLU A 164 -10.83 10.44 -9.10
CA GLU A 164 -11.93 10.79 -9.98
C GLU A 164 -13.19 11.03 -9.17
N THR A 165 -14.08 11.88 -9.67
CA THR A 165 -15.43 11.96 -9.10
C THR A 165 -16.14 10.61 -9.27
N ARG A 166 -17.12 10.31 -8.41
CA ARG A 166 -17.91 9.08 -8.52
C ARG A 166 -18.49 8.87 -9.92
N GLU A 167 -18.88 9.96 -10.59
CA GLU A 167 -19.42 9.94 -11.95
C GLU A 167 -18.35 9.54 -12.97
N GLN A 168 -17.14 10.07 -12.85
CA GLN A 168 -16.00 9.71 -13.69
C GLN A 168 -15.59 8.25 -13.48
N ALA A 169 -15.53 7.81 -12.22
CA ALA A 169 -15.24 6.41 -11.89
C ALA A 169 -16.31 5.45 -12.43
N MET A 170 -17.59 5.82 -12.39
CA MET A 170 -18.68 5.06 -13.01
C MET A 170 -18.56 4.98 -14.54
N LEU A 171 -18.19 6.07 -15.20
CA LEU A 171 -17.97 6.08 -16.64
C LEU A 171 -16.83 5.15 -17.06
N THR A 172 -15.75 5.14 -16.28
CA THR A 172 -14.57 4.27 -16.52
C THR A 172 -14.91 2.77 -16.36
N LEU A 173 -15.92 2.44 -15.54
CA LEU A 173 -16.38 1.06 -15.36
C LEU A 173 -17.24 0.54 -16.52
N ILE A 174 -17.86 1.43 -17.29
CA ILE A 174 -18.85 1.09 -18.35
C ILE A 174 -18.17 1.04 -19.74
N THR A 175 -16.98 1.64 -19.87
CA THR A 175 -16.20 1.66 -21.12
C THR A 175 -15.16 0.55 -21.15
#